data_c4294d5d5b6021ae300ffb34991102c1
#
_entry.id   c4294d5d5b6021ae300ffb34991102c1
#
_cell.length_a   1.000
_cell.length_b   1.000
_cell.length_c   1.000
_cell.angle_alpha   90.00
_cell.angle_beta   90.00
_cell.angle_gamma   90.00
#
_symmetry.space_group_name_H-M   'P 1'
#
loop_
_entity.id
_entity.type
_entity.pdbx_description
1 polymer ?
#
loop_
_entity_poly.entity_id
_entity_poly.type
_entity_poly.pdbx_seq_one_letter_code
_entity_poly.pdbx_strand_id
1 'polypeptide(L)'
;AGIAKVSAHYYHSRPPQLTAHRRLDGTVEIKPVDLGFGWNCHGQNVAANLNAGFKIYYTLNGDDPAEKGIEYKGPIQTTNQELRAVSVLNGRTGAVYREQLGYVKSGWTVLECGNEQDGHEASKAIDENPDTYWLSEKDASDRSIAVDLGRELTLKGFAYTPQKTDSEGMMERGTVWISRDGKDWQKAEDFTFGNLINDPMKRYHYFRKPYTARYVKIEQTAAAANSGYASMAELDFF
;
A
#
# COMPACT_ATOMS: atom_id res chain seq x y z
N ALA A 1 20.18 -18.96 31.21
CA ALA A 1 20.88 -17.65 31.04
C ALA A 1 21.59 -17.51 29.66
N GLY A 2 22.04 -18.62 29.03
CA GLY A 2 22.74 -18.60 27.72
C GLY A 2 21.86 -18.31 26.50
N ILE A 3 20.66 -18.88 26.44
CA ILE A 3 19.75 -18.77 25.30
C ILE A 3 19.21 -17.34 25.14
N ALA A 4 18.91 -16.65 26.25
CA ALA A 4 18.43 -15.27 26.23
C ALA A 4 19.47 -14.28 25.66
N LYS A 5 20.75 -14.48 25.99
CA LYS A 5 21.86 -13.66 25.46
C LYS A 5 22.10 -13.89 24.00
N VAL A 6 21.95 -15.13 23.51
CA VAL A 6 22.10 -15.47 22.07
C VAL A 6 20.96 -14.86 21.25
N SER A 7 19.71 -14.92 21.72
CA SER A 7 18.57 -14.33 21.06
C SER A 7 18.69 -12.80 20.94
N ALA A 8 19.01 -12.12 22.04
CA ALA A 8 19.19 -10.67 22.03
C ALA A 8 20.33 -10.27 21.06
N HIS A 9 21.45 -10.98 21.07
CA HIS A 9 22.57 -10.70 20.18
C HIS A 9 22.23 -10.91 18.69
N TYR A 10 21.40 -11.90 18.38
CA TYR A 10 20.98 -12.20 17.03
C TYR A 10 20.08 -11.09 16.43
N TYR A 11 19.14 -10.56 17.20
CA TYR A 11 18.27 -9.45 16.77
C TYR A 11 19.02 -8.13 16.63
N HIS A 12 19.99 -7.84 17.47
CA HIS A 12 20.84 -6.66 17.38
C HIS A 12 21.83 -6.66 16.22
N SER A 13 22.01 -7.80 15.54
CA SER A 13 23.01 -7.94 14.47
C SER A 13 22.45 -7.86 13.07
N ARG A 14 21.11 -7.82 12.90
CA ARG A 14 20.45 -7.77 11.58
C ARG A 14 19.97 -6.37 11.27
N PRO A 15 20.22 -5.88 10.04
CA PRO A 15 19.59 -4.69 9.53
C PRO A 15 18.06 -4.84 9.56
N PRO A 16 17.30 -3.82 9.99
CA PRO A 16 15.84 -3.90 10.05
C PRO A 16 15.25 -4.00 8.64
N GLN A 17 14.11 -4.67 8.53
CA GLN A 17 13.27 -4.58 7.35
C GLN A 17 12.68 -3.18 7.26
N LEU A 18 12.41 -2.71 6.03
CA LEU A 18 11.90 -1.38 5.78
C LEU A 18 10.46 -1.41 5.26
N THR A 19 9.77 -0.33 5.47
CA THR A 19 8.50 0.02 4.82
C THR A 19 8.56 1.48 4.40
N ALA A 20 7.79 1.86 3.39
CA ALA A 20 7.65 3.24 2.97
C ALA A 20 6.17 3.58 2.78
N HIS A 21 5.83 4.83 3.08
CA HIS A 21 4.50 5.37 2.90
C HIS A 21 4.59 6.74 2.24
N ARG A 22 3.74 6.98 1.24
CA ARG A 22 3.54 8.29 0.61
C ARG A 22 2.34 8.97 1.25
N ARG A 23 2.47 10.24 1.55
CA ARG A 23 1.39 11.10 2.02
C ARG A 23 0.71 11.80 0.83
N LEU A 24 -0.48 12.35 1.05
CA LEU A 24 -1.25 13.11 0.03
C LEU A 24 -0.45 14.21 -0.65
N ASP A 25 0.46 14.86 0.07
CA ASP A 25 1.31 15.92 -0.46
C ASP A 25 2.50 15.44 -1.31
N GLY A 26 2.63 14.11 -1.48
CA GLY A 26 3.74 13.48 -2.20
C GLY A 26 4.97 13.20 -1.35
N THR A 27 4.97 13.59 -0.08
CA THR A 27 6.07 13.28 0.84
C THR A 27 6.13 11.78 1.12
N VAL A 28 7.31 11.17 0.99
CA VAL A 28 7.58 9.76 1.26
C VAL A 28 8.39 9.60 2.53
N GLU A 29 7.90 8.81 3.44
CA GLU A 29 8.59 8.44 4.68
C GLU A 29 9.03 6.98 4.64
N ILE A 30 10.31 6.72 4.94
CA ILE A 30 10.86 5.36 5.02
C ILE A 30 11.11 5.05 6.49
N LYS A 31 10.58 3.93 6.95
CA LYS A 31 10.67 3.48 8.35
C LYS A 31 11.11 2.02 8.43
N PRO A 32 11.74 1.60 9.55
CA PRO A 32 11.82 0.18 9.86
C PRO A 32 10.42 -0.37 10.09
N VAL A 33 10.19 -1.62 9.66
CA VAL A 33 8.92 -2.32 9.92
C VAL A 33 8.79 -2.53 11.42
N ASP A 34 7.72 -2.00 12.00
CA ASP A 34 7.28 -2.40 13.32
C ASP A 34 6.57 -3.75 13.21
N LEU A 35 7.22 -4.79 13.68
CA LEU A 35 6.66 -6.15 13.64
C LEU A 35 5.52 -6.35 14.66
N GLY A 36 5.10 -5.29 15.38
CA GLY A 36 4.02 -5.37 16.37
C GLY A 36 4.32 -6.26 17.57
N PHE A 37 5.47 -6.90 17.61
CA PHE A 37 5.93 -7.70 18.74
C PHE A 37 6.53 -6.77 19.79
N GLY A 38 5.68 -6.00 20.46
CA GLY A 38 6.07 -5.25 21.67
C GLY A 38 6.58 -6.17 22.79
N TRP A 39 6.51 -7.47 22.59
CA TRP A 39 6.94 -8.50 23.54
C TRP A 39 7.86 -9.49 22.84
N ASN A 40 9.16 -9.43 23.14
CA ASN A 40 9.94 -10.65 23.03
C ASN A 40 9.57 -11.54 24.24
N CYS A 41 9.94 -12.81 24.16
CA CYS A 41 9.71 -13.79 25.24
C CYS A 41 10.32 -13.40 26.61
N HIS A 42 10.87 -12.20 26.73
CA HIS A 42 11.53 -11.63 27.94
C HIS A 42 10.98 -10.25 28.32
N GLY A 43 9.87 -9.79 27.74
CA GLY A 43 9.23 -8.52 28.12
C GLY A 43 10.01 -7.25 27.74
N GLN A 44 11.00 -7.35 26.86
CA GLN A 44 11.76 -6.17 26.39
C GLN A 44 11.11 -5.62 25.10
N ASN A 45 10.94 -4.31 25.07
CA ASN A 45 10.38 -3.63 23.91
C ASN A 45 11.37 -3.70 22.74
N VAL A 46 11.00 -4.43 21.67
CA VAL A 46 11.81 -4.56 20.44
C VAL A 46 12.00 -3.21 19.75
N ALA A 47 11.03 -2.29 19.89
CA ALA A 47 11.14 -0.93 19.34
C ALA A 47 12.36 -0.15 19.88
N ALA A 48 12.81 -0.43 21.10
CA ALA A 48 14.03 0.19 21.63
C ALA A 48 15.30 -0.19 20.87
N ASN A 49 15.28 -1.32 20.14
CA ASN A 49 16.40 -1.79 19.35
C ASN A 49 16.44 -1.17 17.94
N LEU A 50 15.36 -0.57 17.48
CA LEU A 50 15.28 0.15 16.21
C LEU A 50 16.06 1.49 16.25
N ASN A 51 16.42 1.95 17.44
CA ASN A 51 17.28 3.13 17.66
C ASN A 51 18.79 2.79 17.63
N ALA A 52 19.19 1.58 17.29
CA ALA A 52 20.57 1.09 17.36
C ALA A 52 21.48 1.59 16.21
N GLY A 53 21.28 2.79 15.71
CA GLY A 53 22.25 3.46 14.84
C GLY A 53 22.38 2.86 13.44
N PHE A 54 21.32 2.26 12.88
CA PHE A 54 21.32 1.85 11.47
C PHE A 54 21.13 3.06 10.55
N LYS A 55 21.61 2.92 9.33
CA LYS A 55 21.40 3.88 8.25
C LYS A 55 20.48 3.29 7.20
N ILE A 56 19.73 4.15 6.52
CA ILE A 56 18.92 3.80 5.36
C ILE A 56 19.49 4.50 4.14
N TYR A 57 19.62 3.77 3.04
CA TYR A 57 19.97 4.31 1.73
C TYR A 57 18.85 4.01 0.75
N TYR A 58 18.56 4.93 -0.16
CA TYR A 58 17.47 4.78 -1.11
C TYR A 58 17.84 5.27 -2.52
N THR A 59 17.12 4.76 -3.51
CA THR A 59 17.10 5.23 -4.90
C THR A 59 15.68 5.40 -5.41
N LEU A 60 15.48 6.29 -6.39
CA LEU A 60 14.18 6.56 -7.02
C LEU A 60 14.19 6.27 -8.53
N ASN A 61 15.28 5.73 -9.04
CA ASN A 61 15.55 5.49 -10.48
C ASN A 61 15.70 4.00 -10.80
N GLY A 62 15.44 3.11 -9.84
CA GLY A 62 15.57 1.68 -10.01
C GLY A 62 16.99 1.13 -9.82
N ASP A 63 17.99 1.97 -9.52
CA ASP A 63 19.34 1.53 -9.19
C ASP A 63 19.38 0.74 -7.86
N ASP A 64 20.46 -0.02 -7.65
CA ASP A 64 20.68 -0.71 -6.38
C ASP A 64 21.04 0.30 -5.27
N PRO A 65 20.22 0.43 -4.21
CA PRO A 65 20.48 1.38 -3.12
C PRO A 65 21.69 1.00 -2.26
N ALA A 66 22.17 -0.24 -2.32
CA ALA A 66 23.40 -0.64 -1.63
C ALA A 66 24.65 -0.07 -2.30
N GLU A 67 24.62 0.16 -3.62
CA GLU A 67 25.73 0.67 -4.41
C GLU A 67 25.62 2.18 -4.68
N LYS A 68 24.42 2.66 -5.02
CA LYS A 68 24.19 4.02 -5.51
C LYS A 68 23.19 4.81 -4.66
N GLY A 69 22.82 4.28 -3.47
CA GLY A 69 21.83 4.88 -2.62
C GLY A 69 22.25 6.21 -2.01
N ILE A 70 21.28 7.11 -1.88
CA ILE A 70 21.41 8.35 -1.12
C ILE A 70 21.03 8.06 0.33
N GLU A 71 21.80 8.56 1.30
CA GLU A 71 21.49 8.39 2.71
C GLU A 71 20.17 9.09 3.05
N TYR A 72 19.23 8.33 3.61
CA TYR A 72 17.93 8.85 4.06
C TYR A 72 18.10 9.60 5.39
N LYS A 73 17.75 10.88 5.41
CA LYS A 73 17.87 11.77 6.59
C LYS A 73 16.53 12.31 7.06
N GLY A 74 15.44 11.91 6.44
CA GLY A 74 14.09 12.36 6.74
C GLY A 74 13.18 12.28 5.51
N PRO A 75 11.90 12.67 5.64
CA PRO A 75 10.91 12.56 4.57
C PRO A 75 11.37 13.19 3.25
N ILE A 76 11.05 12.52 2.15
CA ILE A 76 11.49 12.88 0.79
C ILE A 76 10.30 13.41 0.00
N GLN A 77 10.41 14.60 -0.56
CA GLN A 77 9.43 15.09 -1.52
C GLN A 77 9.74 14.53 -2.91
N THR A 78 8.83 13.72 -3.47
CA THR A 78 9.04 13.10 -4.78
C THR A 78 7.74 12.75 -5.49
N THR A 79 7.76 12.82 -6.82
CA THR A 79 6.69 12.32 -7.70
C THR A 79 7.04 10.98 -8.35
N ASN A 80 8.23 10.43 -8.08
CA ASN A 80 8.64 9.14 -8.61
C ASN A 80 7.74 8.03 -8.09
N GLN A 81 7.43 7.07 -8.94
CA GLN A 81 6.51 5.98 -8.63
C GLN A 81 7.19 4.75 -8.01
N GLU A 82 8.50 4.65 -8.12
CA GLU A 82 9.28 3.53 -7.58
C GLU A 82 10.28 4.03 -6.54
N LEU A 83 10.36 3.29 -5.44
CA LEU A 83 11.38 3.45 -4.41
C LEU A 83 12.09 2.12 -4.19
N ARG A 84 13.40 2.15 -4.10
CA ARG A 84 14.20 1.06 -3.53
C ARG A 84 14.96 1.58 -2.33
N ALA A 85 15.01 0.79 -1.28
CA ALA A 85 15.73 1.16 -0.07
C ALA A 85 16.41 -0.04 0.58
N VAL A 86 17.46 0.23 1.32
CA VAL A 86 18.20 -0.76 2.08
C VAL A 86 18.63 -0.19 3.41
N SER A 87 18.54 -1.00 4.45
CA SER A 87 19.10 -0.66 5.76
C SER A 87 20.51 -1.22 5.92
N VAL A 88 21.38 -0.48 6.61
CA VAL A 88 22.76 -0.89 6.90
C VAL A 88 22.99 -0.76 8.40
N LEU A 89 23.42 -1.84 9.05
CA LEU A 89 23.72 -1.91 10.47
C LEU A 89 25.08 -2.59 10.68
N ASN A 90 26.00 -1.92 11.35
CA ASN A 90 27.35 -2.46 11.67
C ASN A 90 28.07 -3.02 10.43
N GLY A 91 27.99 -2.31 9.29
CA GLY A 91 28.61 -2.71 8.03
C GLY A 91 27.90 -3.86 7.29
N ARG A 92 26.77 -4.36 7.80
CA ARG A 92 25.95 -5.36 7.14
C ARG A 92 24.80 -4.68 6.42
N THR A 93 24.56 -5.07 5.18
CA THR A 93 23.45 -4.59 4.35
C THR A 93 22.26 -5.56 4.47
N GLY A 94 21.08 -5.01 4.67
CA GLY A 94 19.82 -5.74 4.68
C GLY A 94 19.33 -6.12 3.28
N ALA A 95 18.18 -6.76 3.21
CA ALA A 95 17.52 -7.02 1.94
C ALA A 95 17.03 -5.70 1.30
N VAL A 96 17.08 -5.63 -0.03
CA VAL A 96 16.55 -4.48 -0.77
C VAL A 96 15.03 -4.51 -0.67
N TYR A 97 14.48 -3.48 -0.05
CA TYR A 97 13.05 -3.17 -0.05
C TYR A 97 12.70 -2.46 -1.34
N ARG A 98 11.54 -2.79 -1.92
CA ARG A 98 10.99 -2.16 -3.11
C ARG A 98 9.55 -1.76 -2.84
N GLU A 99 9.20 -0.52 -3.19
CA GLU A 99 7.85 0.00 -3.09
C GLU A 99 7.42 0.61 -4.42
N GLN A 100 6.23 0.23 -4.86
CA GLN A 100 5.51 0.92 -5.92
C GLN A 100 4.67 2.01 -5.24
N LEU A 101 5.16 3.24 -5.27
CA LEU A 101 4.55 4.38 -4.58
C LEU A 101 3.27 4.89 -5.26
N GLY A 102 3.10 4.62 -6.56
CA GLY A 102 1.99 5.14 -7.34
C GLY A 102 2.08 6.64 -7.65
N TYR A 103 1.03 7.19 -8.21
CA TYR A 103 0.87 8.62 -8.44
C TYR A 103 0.50 9.35 -7.14
N VAL A 104 0.89 10.63 -7.04
CA VAL A 104 0.48 11.50 -5.92
C VAL A 104 -1.02 11.79 -6.04
N LYS A 105 -1.77 11.61 -4.95
CA LYS A 105 -3.24 11.69 -4.92
C LYS A 105 -3.80 13.09 -4.62
N SER A 106 -2.96 14.12 -4.49
CA SER A 106 -3.38 15.46 -4.04
C SER A 106 -4.47 16.14 -4.88
N GLY A 107 -4.77 15.63 -6.06
CA GLY A 107 -5.85 16.13 -6.92
C GLY A 107 -6.94 15.11 -7.20
N TRP A 108 -6.92 13.98 -6.50
CA TRP A 108 -7.92 12.93 -6.71
C TRP A 108 -9.20 13.21 -5.93
N THR A 109 -10.31 12.84 -6.52
CA THR A 109 -11.62 12.91 -5.88
C THR A 109 -12.45 11.69 -6.24
N VAL A 110 -13.35 11.30 -5.34
CA VAL A 110 -14.36 10.30 -5.69
C VAL A 110 -15.35 10.93 -6.66
N LEU A 111 -15.51 10.33 -7.85
CA LEU A 111 -16.47 10.77 -8.86
C LEU A 111 -17.86 10.22 -8.54
N GLU A 112 -17.92 8.92 -8.29
CA GLU A 112 -19.14 8.20 -7.92
C GLU A 112 -18.80 6.98 -7.05
N CYS A 113 -19.75 6.57 -6.23
CA CYS A 113 -19.70 5.36 -5.43
C CYS A 113 -21.06 4.68 -5.51
N GLY A 114 -21.07 3.35 -5.67
CA GLY A 114 -22.32 2.59 -5.72
C GLY A 114 -23.12 2.71 -4.43
N ASN A 115 -22.44 2.63 -3.31
CA ASN A 115 -22.97 2.90 -1.97
C ASN A 115 -21.84 2.91 -0.93
N GLU A 116 -22.10 3.47 0.24
CA GLU A 116 -21.17 3.58 1.35
C GLU A 116 -21.90 3.60 2.69
N GLN A 117 -21.24 3.10 3.73
CA GLN A 117 -21.75 3.18 5.09
C GLN A 117 -21.28 4.48 5.76
N ASP A 118 -22.10 4.99 6.70
CA ASP A 118 -21.73 6.13 7.53
C ASP A 118 -20.44 5.86 8.31
N GLY A 119 -19.50 6.78 8.24
CA GLY A 119 -18.16 6.62 8.81
C GLY A 119 -17.19 5.81 7.97
N HIS A 120 -17.62 5.26 6.82
CA HIS A 120 -16.81 4.48 5.88
C HIS A 120 -17.01 4.96 4.42
N GLU A 121 -16.92 6.28 4.25
CA GLU A 121 -17.13 6.95 2.97
C GLU A 121 -16.05 6.55 1.94
N ALA A 122 -16.41 6.58 0.67
CA ALA A 122 -15.53 6.21 -0.44
C ALA A 122 -14.23 7.04 -0.52
N SER A 123 -14.26 8.28 -0.01
CA SER A 123 -13.07 9.15 0.06
C SER A 123 -11.93 8.55 0.89
N LYS A 124 -12.24 7.63 1.82
CA LYS A 124 -11.24 6.94 2.64
C LYS A 124 -10.39 5.93 1.86
N ALA A 125 -10.84 5.54 0.67
CA ALA A 125 -10.04 4.70 -0.22
C ALA A 125 -8.89 5.44 -0.92
N ILE A 126 -8.82 6.77 -0.80
CA ILE A 126 -7.81 7.62 -1.46
C ILE A 126 -7.21 8.68 -0.52
N ASP A 127 -7.36 8.53 0.79
CA ASP A 127 -6.93 9.53 1.78
C ASP A 127 -5.50 9.36 2.31
N GLU A 128 -4.77 8.33 1.84
CA GLU A 128 -3.43 7.94 2.29
C GLU A 128 -3.38 7.58 3.78
N ASN A 129 -4.48 7.07 4.32
CA ASN A 129 -4.56 6.59 5.68
C ASN A 129 -5.04 5.13 5.70
N PRO A 130 -4.15 4.15 5.79
CA PRO A 130 -4.51 2.73 5.73
C PRO A 130 -5.31 2.22 6.95
N ASP A 131 -5.53 3.08 7.95
CA ASP A 131 -6.35 2.77 9.14
C ASP A 131 -7.82 3.19 8.95
N THR A 132 -8.13 3.93 7.89
CA THR A 132 -9.49 4.24 7.43
C THR A 132 -9.82 3.41 6.20
N TYR A 133 -11.10 3.21 5.91
CA TYR A 133 -11.50 2.43 4.73
C TYR A 133 -12.93 2.74 4.30
N TRP A 134 -13.16 2.62 3.00
CA TRP A 134 -14.49 2.53 2.42
C TRP A 134 -15.10 1.16 2.71
N LEU A 135 -16.39 1.14 3.06
CA LEU A 135 -17.19 -0.07 3.21
C LEU A 135 -18.55 0.13 2.55
N SER A 136 -18.94 -0.79 1.67
CA SER A 136 -20.29 -0.78 1.07
C SER A 136 -21.34 -1.25 2.06
N GLU A 137 -22.62 -0.99 1.74
CA GLU A 137 -23.73 -1.69 2.37
C GLU A 137 -23.68 -3.18 2.04
N LYS A 138 -24.25 -3.99 2.95
CA LYS A 138 -24.32 -5.43 2.76
C LYS A 138 -25.21 -5.80 1.57
N ASP A 139 -24.74 -6.75 0.77
CA ASP A 139 -25.42 -7.28 -0.41
C ASP A 139 -25.86 -6.20 -1.41
N ALA A 140 -25.13 -5.08 -1.43
CA ALA A 140 -25.33 -4.02 -2.40
C ALA A 140 -25.20 -4.53 -3.83
N SER A 141 -26.10 -4.10 -4.71
CA SER A 141 -26.07 -4.46 -6.13
C SER A 141 -24.93 -3.80 -6.88
N ASP A 142 -24.51 -2.60 -6.45
CA ASP A 142 -23.35 -1.88 -6.98
C ASP A 142 -22.29 -1.77 -5.87
N ARG A 143 -21.16 -2.40 -6.10
CA ARG A 143 -19.99 -2.42 -5.21
C ARG A 143 -18.79 -1.85 -5.94
N SER A 144 -18.95 -0.63 -6.43
CA SER A 144 -17.93 0.07 -7.19
C SER A 144 -17.59 1.43 -6.59
N ILE A 145 -16.37 1.88 -6.88
CA ILE A 145 -15.89 3.22 -6.61
C ILE A 145 -15.22 3.74 -7.87
N ALA A 146 -15.59 4.95 -8.30
CA ALA A 146 -14.95 5.66 -9.40
C ALA A 146 -14.20 6.88 -8.88
N VAL A 147 -12.96 7.03 -9.35
CA VAL A 147 -12.04 8.10 -8.96
C VAL A 147 -11.72 8.97 -10.15
N ASP A 148 -11.82 10.30 -9.97
CA ASP A 148 -11.22 11.29 -10.85
C ASP A 148 -9.77 11.51 -10.40
N LEU A 149 -8.82 11.19 -11.28
CA LEU A 149 -7.38 11.38 -11.04
C LEU A 149 -6.93 12.84 -11.23
N GLY A 150 -7.88 13.76 -11.49
CA GLY A 150 -7.63 15.18 -11.72
C GLY A 150 -7.04 15.51 -13.09
N ARG A 151 -6.44 14.54 -13.77
CA ARG A 151 -5.85 14.66 -15.11
C ARG A 151 -5.72 13.30 -15.78
N GLU A 152 -5.48 13.30 -17.10
CA GLU A 152 -5.10 12.04 -17.76
C GLU A 152 -3.74 11.55 -17.29
N LEU A 153 -3.67 10.27 -16.94
CA LEU A 153 -2.46 9.55 -16.52
C LEU A 153 -2.29 8.29 -17.37
N THR A 154 -1.06 7.86 -17.52
CA THR A 154 -0.74 6.56 -18.13
C THR A 154 -0.60 5.53 -17.02
N LEU A 155 -1.54 4.63 -16.94
CA LEU A 155 -1.68 3.64 -15.87
C LEU A 155 -1.09 2.31 -16.33
N LYS A 156 -0.16 1.76 -15.55
CA LYS A 156 0.45 0.43 -15.76
C LYS A 156 -0.13 -0.62 -14.84
N GLY A 157 -0.89 -0.20 -13.84
CA GLY A 157 -1.51 -1.05 -12.86
C GLY A 157 -2.12 -0.27 -11.71
N PHE A 158 -2.59 -1.01 -10.73
CA PHE A 158 -3.07 -0.45 -9.48
C PHE A 158 -2.67 -1.31 -8.28
N ALA A 159 -2.66 -0.71 -7.11
CA ALA A 159 -2.53 -1.42 -5.86
C ALA A 159 -3.77 -1.22 -5.00
N TYR A 160 -4.18 -2.29 -4.36
CA TYR A 160 -5.30 -2.36 -3.43
C TYR A 160 -4.76 -2.70 -2.04
N THR A 161 -5.10 -1.89 -1.05
CA THR A 161 -4.83 -2.18 0.35
C THR A 161 -6.13 -2.58 1.02
N PRO A 162 -6.26 -3.83 1.49
CA PRO A 162 -7.43 -4.26 2.24
C PRO A 162 -7.47 -3.60 3.62
N GLN A 163 -8.67 -3.40 4.15
CA GLN A 163 -8.84 -3.03 5.54
C GLN A 163 -8.37 -4.17 6.46
N LYS A 164 -8.01 -3.86 7.72
CA LYS A 164 -7.41 -4.82 8.67
C LYS A 164 -8.23 -5.00 9.96
N THR A 165 -9.37 -4.31 10.06
CA THR A 165 -10.22 -4.35 11.26
C THR A 165 -10.93 -5.69 11.38
N ASP A 166 -11.42 -6.20 10.25
CA ASP A 166 -12.11 -7.49 10.13
C ASP A 166 -11.90 -8.07 8.71
N SER A 167 -12.70 -9.04 8.31
CA SER A 167 -12.63 -9.65 6.97
C SER A 167 -13.72 -9.18 6.02
N GLU A 168 -14.55 -8.21 6.42
CA GLU A 168 -15.68 -7.77 5.62
C GLU A 168 -15.23 -7.01 4.38
N GLY A 169 -15.73 -7.45 3.24
CA GLY A 169 -15.57 -6.78 1.96
C GLY A 169 -14.17 -6.86 1.34
N MET A 170 -13.24 -7.63 1.89
CA MET A 170 -11.93 -7.81 1.24
C MET A 170 -12.10 -8.31 -0.19
N MET A 171 -11.50 -7.59 -1.13
CA MET A 171 -11.70 -7.80 -2.57
C MET A 171 -10.98 -9.05 -3.06
N GLU A 172 -11.73 -10.05 -3.50
CA GLU A 172 -11.18 -11.26 -4.12
C GLU A 172 -11.02 -11.09 -5.62
N ARG A 173 -12.07 -10.61 -6.29
CA ARG A 173 -12.12 -10.40 -7.74
C ARG A 173 -12.86 -9.14 -8.09
N GLY A 174 -12.50 -8.56 -9.22
CA GLY A 174 -13.18 -7.38 -9.72
C GLY A 174 -12.84 -7.06 -11.16
N THR A 175 -13.39 -5.95 -11.61
CA THR A 175 -13.18 -5.38 -12.94
C THR A 175 -12.68 -3.94 -12.81
N VAL A 176 -11.71 -3.60 -13.64
CA VAL A 176 -11.24 -2.23 -13.81
C VAL A 176 -11.92 -1.62 -15.04
N TRP A 177 -12.51 -0.47 -14.86
CA TRP A 177 -13.09 0.34 -15.91
C TRP A 177 -12.32 1.66 -16.01
N ILE A 178 -12.18 2.17 -17.22
CA ILE A 178 -11.51 3.45 -17.51
C ILE A 178 -12.40 4.35 -18.31
N SER A 179 -12.22 5.66 -18.10
CA SER A 179 -12.90 6.69 -18.89
C SER A 179 -12.04 7.93 -19.05
N ARG A 180 -12.29 8.72 -20.11
CA ARG A 180 -11.65 10.02 -20.31
C ARG A 180 -12.53 11.19 -19.89
N ASP A 181 -13.84 10.98 -19.86
CA ASP A 181 -14.85 12.02 -19.61
C ASP A 181 -15.71 11.74 -18.36
N GLY A 182 -15.51 10.60 -17.70
CA GLY A 182 -16.28 10.17 -16.53
C GLY A 182 -17.69 9.68 -16.85
N LYS A 183 -18.04 9.49 -18.11
CA LYS A 183 -19.37 9.06 -18.56
C LYS A 183 -19.31 7.80 -19.41
N ASP A 184 -18.44 7.78 -20.41
CA ASP A 184 -18.26 6.65 -21.31
C ASP A 184 -17.18 5.72 -20.73
N TRP A 185 -17.63 4.63 -20.12
CA TRP A 185 -16.79 3.66 -19.47
C TRP A 185 -16.40 2.50 -20.39
N GLN A 186 -15.12 2.19 -20.43
CA GLN A 186 -14.58 1.04 -21.14
C GLN A 186 -13.96 0.07 -20.15
N LYS A 187 -14.30 -1.20 -20.27
CA LYS A 187 -13.65 -2.26 -19.50
C LYS A 187 -12.17 -2.33 -19.88
N ALA A 188 -11.30 -2.15 -18.91
CA ALA A 188 -9.87 -2.35 -19.09
C ALA A 188 -9.50 -3.82 -18.89
N GLU A 189 -9.66 -4.34 -17.68
CA GLU A 189 -9.29 -5.71 -17.31
C GLU A 189 -10.13 -6.25 -16.15
N ASP A 190 -10.19 -7.58 -16.05
CA ASP A 190 -10.58 -8.26 -14.83
C ASP A 190 -9.33 -8.58 -14.00
N PHE A 191 -9.48 -8.62 -12.69
CA PHE A 191 -8.40 -8.97 -11.77
C PHE A 191 -8.87 -9.97 -10.71
N THR A 192 -7.90 -10.64 -10.10
CA THR A 192 -8.11 -11.50 -8.94
C THR A 192 -6.94 -11.40 -7.97
N PHE A 193 -7.25 -11.24 -6.70
CA PHE A 193 -6.28 -11.25 -5.61
C PHE A 193 -6.34 -12.55 -4.79
N GLY A 194 -7.38 -13.38 -5.00
CA GLY A 194 -7.63 -14.58 -4.23
C GLY A 194 -8.09 -14.27 -2.80
N ASN A 195 -7.99 -15.25 -1.92
CA ASN A 195 -8.41 -15.11 -0.54
C ASN A 195 -7.37 -14.32 0.28
N LEU A 196 -7.72 -13.10 0.71
CA LEU A 196 -6.87 -12.20 1.48
C LEU A 196 -7.07 -12.29 2.99
N ILE A 197 -8.04 -13.06 3.50
CA ILE A 197 -8.43 -13.06 4.91
C ILE A 197 -7.26 -13.39 5.84
N ASN A 198 -6.45 -14.37 5.45
CA ASN A 198 -5.33 -14.82 6.26
C ASN A 198 -4.03 -14.02 6.02
N ASP A 199 -4.02 -13.16 5.01
CA ASP A 199 -2.87 -12.33 4.65
C ASP A 199 -3.34 -11.01 4.02
N PRO A 200 -3.89 -10.08 4.83
CA PRO A 200 -4.48 -8.82 4.36
C PRO A 200 -3.40 -7.79 4.00
N MET A 201 -2.49 -8.18 3.13
CA MET A 201 -1.41 -7.32 2.66
C MET A 201 -1.82 -6.59 1.37
N LYS A 202 -1.20 -5.43 1.11
CA LYS A 202 -1.32 -4.69 -0.14
C LYS A 202 -1.09 -5.62 -1.34
N ARG A 203 -1.97 -5.56 -2.32
CA ARG A 203 -1.93 -6.35 -3.55
C ARG A 203 -1.76 -5.46 -4.76
N TYR A 204 -0.99 -5.94 -5.72
CA TYR A 204 -0.72 -5.25 -6.98
C TYR A 204 -1.34 -6.00 -8.14
N HIS A 205 -2.00 -5.27 -9.04
CA HIS A 205 -2.43 -5.77 -10.33
C HIS A 205 -1.73 -4.97 -11.42
N TYR A 206 -0.86 -5.63 -12.18
CA TYR A 206 -0.17 -5.04 -13.33
C TYR A 206 -1.01 -5.26 -14.57
N PHE A 207 -1.33 -4.19 -15.28
CA PHE A 207 -2.08 -4.27 -16.52
C PHE A 207 -1.27 -4.94 -17.62
N ARG A 208 -1.95 -5.68 -18.52
CA ARG A 208 -1.33 -6.33 -19.66
C ARG A 208 -0.74 -5.34 -20.65
N LYS A 209 -1.27 -4.12 -20.69
CA LYS A 209 -0.78 -2.96 -21.44
C LYS A 209 -1.08 -1.69 -20.67
N PRO A 210 -0.32 -0.59 -20.88
CA PRO A 210 -0.68 0.70 -20.31
C PRO A 210 -2.02 1.21 -20.83
N TYR A 211 -2.80 1.86 -19.97
CA TYR A 211 -4.03 2.57 -20.31
C TYR A 211 -3.87 4.06 -20.02
N THR A 212 -4.40 4.92 -20.88
CA THR A 212 -4.46 6.36 -20.63
C THR A 212 -5.88 6.74 -20.23
N ALA A 213 -6.06 7.24 -19.02
CA ALA A 213 -7.37 7.61 -18.48
C ALA A 213 -7.24 8.74 -17.46
N ARG A 214 -8.32 9.52 -17.29
CA ARG A 214 -8.50 10.44 -16.18
C ARG A 214 -9.37 9.82 -15.09
N TYR A 215 -10.34 9.00 -15.47
CA TYR A 215 -11.27 8.38 -14.54
C TYR A 215 -11.08 6.88 -14.55
N VAL A 216 -11.04 6.31 -13.35
CA VAL A 216 -10.93 4.86 -13.16
C VAL A 216 -12.00 4.41 -12.19
N LYS A 217 -12.68 3.30 -12.52
CA LYS A 217 -13.64 2.66 -11.64
C LYS A 217 -13.16 1.24 -11.31
N ILE A 218 -13.18 0.92 -10.04
CA ILE A 218 -12.95 -0.43 -9.52
C ILE A 218 -14.30 -0.99 -9.08
N GLU A 219 -14.71 -2.06 -9.71
CA GLU A 219 -15.94 -2.79 -9.41
C GLU A 219 -15.58 -4.14 -8.76
N GLN A 220 -16.01 -4.37 -7.53
CA GLN A 220 -15.82 -5.65 -6.88
C GLN A 220 -16.89 -6.63 -7.33
N THR A 221 -16.47 -7.73 -7.95
CA THR A 221 -17.38 -8.81 -8.42
C THR A 221 -17.46 -9.96 -7.43
N ALA A 222 -16.46 -10.13 -6.56
CA ALA A 222 -16.49 -11.10 -5.48
C ALA A 222 -15.66 -10.61 -4.28
N ALA A 223 -16.22 -10.81 -3.09
CA ALA A 223 -15.54 -10.62 -1.83
C ALA A 223 -14.93 -11.93 -1.33
N ALA A 224 -13.80 -11.87 -0.65
CA ALA A 224 -13.25 -13.01 0.07
C ALA A 224 -14.27 -13.52 1.10
N ALA A 225 -14.36 -14.84 1.24
CA ALA A 225 -15.36 -15.52 2.07
C ALA A 225 -16.83 -15.15 1.79
N ASN A 226 -17.14 -14.60 0.62
CA ASN A 226 -18.50 -14.19 0.23
C ASN A 226 -19.18 -13.29 1.29
N SER A 227 -18.45 -12.34 1.84
CA SER A 227 -18.91 -11.52 2.97
C SER A 227 -20.12 -10.63 2.66
N GLY A 228 -20.45 -10.43 1.39
CA GLY A 228 -21.57 -9.57 0.95
C GLY A 228 -21.23 -8.08 0.88
N TYR A 229 -20.07 -7.66 1.37
CA TYR A 229 -19.59 -6.28 1.36
C TYR A 229 -18.52 -6.05 0.29
N ALA A 230 -18.21 -4.79 0.03
CA ALA A 230 -16.97 -4.34 -0.61
C ALA A 230 -16.23 -3.39 0.33
N SER A 231 -14.91 -3.51 0.42
CA SER A 231 -14.11 -2.60 1.24
C SER A 231 -12.75 -2.31 0.60
N MET A 232 -12.21 -1.13 0.94
CA MET A 232 -10.93 -0.66 0.42
C MET A 232 -10.33 0.35 1.40
N ALA A 233 -9.18 0.04 1.99
CA ALA A 233 -8.45 1.00 2.80
C ALA A 233 -7.68 1.98 1.92
N GLU A 234 -6.99 1.48 0.88
CA GLU A 234 -6.28 2.36 -0.06
C GLU A 234 -6.32 1.83 -1.49
N LEU A 235 -6.40 2.76 -2.43
CA LEU A 235 -6.30 2.54 -3.86
C LEU A 235 -5.20 3.42 -4.44
N ASP A 236 -4.21 2.80 -5.05
CA ASP A 236 -3.12 3.49 -5.74
C ASP A 236 -3.11 3.12 -7.22
N PHE A 237 -2.75 4.07 -8.10
CA PHE A 237 -2.46 3.80 -9.51
C PHE A 237 -1.01 4.16 -9.83
N PHE A 238 -0.37 3.38 -10.74
CA PHE A 238 1.01 3.58 -11.18
C PHE A 238 1.20 3.28 -12.66
#